data_83c6c70d9dd01587ba3c8b9a6ccbf594
#
_entry.id   83c6c70d9dd01587ba3c8b9a6ccbf594
#
_cell.length_a   1.000
_cell.length_b   1.000
_cell.length_c   1.000
_cell.angle_alpha   90.00
_cell.angle_beta   90.00
_cell.angle_gamma   90.00
#
_symmetry.space_group_name_H-M   'P 1'
#
loop_
_entity.id
_entity.type
_entity.pdbx_description
1 polymer ?
#
loop_
_entity_poly.entity_id
_entity_poly.type
_entity_poly.pdbx_seq_one_letter_code
_entity_poly.pdbx_strand_id
1 'polypeptide(L)'
;MAKPKFGIAGSGMHCNMSLFDAEGNNAFFDPNDPKGMQLSETAYHFLGGLIKHAYNYTAIMNPTVNSYKRLVPGYEAPVYIAWAGRNRSPLVRVPASRGMGTRLELRSVDPMANPYIAMAVLLEVGLHGIENKIEAPAPIEENIYIMTAEERKEAGITDLPSLSLIHISE
;
A
#
# COMPACT_ATOMS: atom_id res chain seq x y z
N MET A 1 -18.81 -2.88 6.22
CA MET A 1 -19.15 -2.27 4.90
C MET A 1 -18.21 -1.10 4.67
N ALA A 2 -17.48 -1.10 3.53
CA ALA A 2 -16.45 -0.09 3.26
C ALA A 2 -17.01 1.31 3.01
N LYS A 3 -18.18 1.41 2.36
CA LYS A 3 -18.84 2.68 2.02
C LYS A 3 -20.34 2.60 2.31
N PRO A 4 -20.76 2.85 3.56
CA PRO A 4 -22.17 2.70 3.95
C PRO A 4 -23.08 3.79 3.35
N LYS A 5 -22.55 4.99 3.11
CA LYS A 5 -23.30 6.14 2.60
C LYS A 5 -22.49 6.91 1.56
N PHE A 6 -23.14 7.36 0.50
CA PHE A 6 -22.55 8.23 -0.51
C PHE A 6 -22.22 9.61 0.08
N GLY A 7 -21.14 10.24 -0.38
CA GLY A 7 -20.75 11.61 -0.01
C GLY A 7 -20.08 11.77 1.35
N ILE A 8 -19.82 10.68 2.10
CA ILE A 8 -19.08 10.70 3.38
C ILE A 8 -17.86 9.77 3.32
N ALA A 9 -16.96 9.89 4.28
CA ALA A 9 -15.83 8.97 4.43
C ALA A 9 -16.30 7.52 4.62
N GLY A 10 -15.50 6.56 4.18
CA GLY A 10 -15.75 5.14 4.36
C GLY A 10 -14.96 4.54 5.52
N SER A 11 -14.90 3.20 5.56
CA SER A 11 -14.10 2.43 6.51
C SER A 11 -13.06 1.60 5.76
N GLY A 12 -11.82 1.54 6.27
CA GLY A 12 -10.73 0.72 5.76
C GLY A 12 -10.16 -0.20 6.84
N MET A 13 -9.63 -1.35 6.44
CA MET A 13 -8.84 -2.24 7.27
C MET A 13 -7.37 -2.05 6.94
N HIS A 14 -6.73 -1.03 7.53
CA HIS A 14 -5.32 -0.77 7.27
C HIS A 14 -4.45 -1.89 7.86
N CYS A 15 -3.62 -2.51 7.01
CA CYS A 15 -2.73 -3.60 7.40
C CYS A 15 -1.34 -3.04 7.71
N ASN A 16 -0.94 -3.12 8.96
CA ASN A 16 0.40 -2.76 9.41
C ASN A 16 1.28 -4.01 9.47
N MET A 17 2.44 -3.96 8.83
CA MET A 17 3.35 -5.10 8.66
C MET A 17 4.75 -4.73 9.05
N SER A 18 5.42 -5.63 9.76
CA SER A 18 6.85 -5.62 10.03
C SER A 18 7.36 -7.05 10.11
N LEU A 19 8.64 -7.26 9.83
CA LEU A 19 9.32 -8.53 10.01
C LEU A 19 10.32 -8.42 11.17
N PHE A 20 10.51 -9.51 11.87
CA PHE A 20 11.48 -9.63 12.94
C PHE A 20 12.43 -10.78 12.66
N ASP A 21 13.69 -10.63 13.04
CA ASP A 21 14.65 -11.73 12.99
C ASP A 21 14.46 -12.71 14.18
N ALA A 22 15.24 -13.77 14.21
CA ALA A 22 15.18 -14.78 15.26
C ALA A 22 15.56 -14.24 16.65
N GLU A 23 16.32 -13.16 16.69
CA GLU A 23 16.77 -12.46 17.90
C GLU A 23 15.74 -11.44 18.41
N GLY A 24 14.67 -11.21 17.64
CA GLY A 24 13.59 -10.28 17.99
C GLY A 24 13.87 -8.83 17.59
N ASN A 25 14.84 -8.56 16.72
CA ASN A 25 15.06 -7.23 16.17
C ASN A 25 14.14 -6.98 14.98
N ASN A 26 13.71 -5.72 14.82
CA ASN A 26 12.87 -5.34 13.67
C ASN A 26 13.72 -5.30 12.39
N ALA A 27 13.49 -6.24 11.48
CA ALA A 27 14.23 -6.39 10.22
C ALA A 27 13.95 -5.26 9.22
N PHE A 28 12.94 -4.41 9.47
CA PHE A 28 12.63 -3.27 8.62
C PHE A 28 13.37 -1.99 9.01
N PHE A 29 14.03 -1.97 10.18
CA PHE A 29 14.70 -0.79 10.68
C PHE A 29 16.19 -0.78 10.32
N ASP A 30 16.66 0.34 9.78
CA ASP A 30 18.09 0.67 9.63
C ASP A 30 18.31 2.14 9.98
N PRO A 31 19.04 2.45 11.09
CA PRO A 31 19.31 3.83 11.46
C PRO A 31 20.24 4.56 10.47
N ASN A 32 20.98 3.83 9.65
CA ASN A 32 21.97 4.35 8.71
C ASN A 32 21.44 4.40 7.27
N ASP A 33 20.15 4.25 7.05
CA ASP A 33 19.50 4.28 5.72
C ASP A 33 19.91 5.49 4.90
N PRO A 34 20.60 5.32 3.76
CA PRO A 34 21.06 6.42 2.91
C PRO A 34 19.91 7.20 2.27
N LYS A 35 18.70 6.62 2.19
CA LYS A 35 17.49 7.26 1.65
C LYS A 35 16.77 8.12 2.71
N GLY A 36 17.23 8.10 3.97
CA GLY A 36 16.76 8.97 5.04
C GLY A 36 15.41 8.61 5.67
N MET A 37 14.86 7.45 5.34
CA MET A 37 13.59 6.96 5.91
C MET A 37 13.80 6.03 7.10
N GLN A 38 15.04 5.70 7.43
CA GLN A 38 15.45 4.71 8.43
C GLN A 38 14.81 3.33 8.18
N LEU A 39 14.74 2.95 6.91
CA LEU A 39 14.30 1.64 6.45
C LEU A 39 15.47 0.81 5.99
N SER A 40 15.45 -0.48 6.30
CA SER A 40 16.43 -1.44 5.80
C SER A 40 16.19 -1.76 4.31
N GLU A 41 17.19 -2.31 3.66
CA GLU A 41 17.07 -2.87 2.30
C GLU A 41 15.94 -3.91 2.22
N THR A 42 15.80 -4.73 3.26
CA THR A 42 14.69 -5.70 3.39
C THR A 42 13.33 -5.01 3.36
N ALA A 43 13.18 -3.89 4.08
CA ALA A 43 11.93 -3.12 4.05
C ALA A 43 11.63 -2.52 2.68
N TYR A 44 12.65 -1.99 1.99
CA TYR A 44 12.48 -1.46 0.63
C TYR A 44 12.12 -2.54 -0.37
N HIS A 45 12.71 -3.72 -0.29
CA HIS A 45 12.36 -4.84 -1.17
C HIS A 45 10.94 -5.37 -0.88
N PHE A 46 10.56 -5.49 0.39
CA PHE A 46 9.19 -5.86 0.77
C PHE A 46 8.18 -4.84 0.23
N LEU A 47 8.47 -3.55 0.40
CA LEU A 47 7.68 -2.45 -0.16
C LEU A 47 7.60 -2.52 -1.69
N GLY A 48 8.72 -2.79 -2.35
CA GLY A 48 8.79 -3.01 -3.80
C GLY A 48 7.84 -4.12 -4.27
N GLY A 49 7.79 -5.23 -3.51
CA GLY A 49 6.85 -6.32 -3.74
C GLY A 49 5.39 -5.88 -3.62
N LEU A 50 5.05 -5.14 -2.55
CA LEU A 50 3.70 -4.60 -2.35
C LEU A 50 3.28 -3.68 -3.51
N ILE A 51 4.13 -2.77 -3.94
CA ILE A 51 3.84 -1.82 -5.03
C ILE A 51 3.70 -2.55 -6.36
N LYS A 52 4.63 -3.44 -6.70
CA LYS A 52 4.64 -4.20 -7.95
C LYS A 52 3.37 -5.02 -8.16
N HIS A 53 2.87 -5.67 -7.11
CA HIS A 53 1.72 -6.56 -7.18
C HIS A 53 0.39 -5.89 -6.80
N ALA A 54 0.38 -4.57 -6.55
CA ALA A 54 -0.78 -3.84 -6.06
C ALA A 54 -2.02 -4.01 -6.95
N TYR A 55 -1.84 -3.94 -8.26
CA TYR A 55 -2.93 -4.15 -9.21
C TYR A 55 -3.55 -5.55 -9.08
N ASN A 56 -2.72 -6.59 -8.95
CA ASN A 56 -3.15 -7.98 -8.94
C ASN A 56 -3.90 -8.36 -7.66
N TYR A 57 -3.41 -7.95 -6.48
CA TYR A 57 -4.05 -8.32 -5.22
C TYR A 57 -5.26 -7.46 -4.86
N THR A 58 -5.52 -6.35 -5.59
CA THR A 58 -6.62 -5.44 -5.27
C THR A 58 -7.98 -6.12 -5.23
N ALA A 59 -8.25 -7.08 -6.12
CA ALA A 59 -9.51 -7.83 -6.15
C ALA A 59 -9.71 -8.67 -4.88
N ILE A 60 -8.63 -9.24 -4.34
CA ILE A 60 -8.66 -10.03 -3.10
C ILE A 60 -8.86 -9.12 -1.88
N MET A 61 -8.18 -7.96 -1.88
CA MET A 61 -8.25 -6.99 -0.80
C MET A 61 -9.54 -6.18 -0.78
N ASN A 62 -10.25 -6.13 -1.92
CA ASN A 62 -11.46 -5.34 -2.12
C ASN A 62 -12.54 -6.19 -2.81
N PRO A 63 -13.09 -7.22 -2.11
CA PRO A 63 -13.85 -8.30 -2.74
C PRO A 63 -15.30 -7.94 -3.08
N THR A 64 -15.78 -6.72 -2.78
CA THR A 64 -17.18 -6.34 -2.99
C THR A 64 -17.31 -5.12 -3.87
N VAL A 65 -18.45 -4.98 -4.56
CA VAL A 65 -18.81 -3.75 -5.29
C VAL A 65 -18.74 -2.52 -4.37
N ASN A 66 -19.09 -2.68 -3.11
CA ASN A 66 -19.03 -1.60 -2.12
C ASN A 66 -17.59 -1.17 -1.79
N SER A 67 -16.60 -2.06 -1.92
CA SER A 67 -15.18 -1.73 -1.76
C SER A 67 -14.76 -0.61 -2.72
N TYR A 68 -15.15 -0.71 -3.99
CA TYR A 68 -14.80 0.26 -5.04
C TYR A 68 -15.55 1.59 -4.93
N LYS A 69 -16.70 1.61 -4.24
CA LYS A 69 -17.36 2.86 -3.86
C LYS A 69 -16.58 3.65 -2.81
N ARG A 70 -15.71 2.99 -2.04
CA ARG A 70 -14.76 3.62 -1.11
C ARG A 70 -13.52 4.13 -1.83
N LEU A 71 -12.98 3.36 -2.78
CA LEU A 71 -11.73 3.68 -3.50
C LEU A 71 -11.98 4.77 -4.57
N VAL A 72 -12.33 5.96 -4.10
CA VAL A 72 -12.57 7.14 -4.92
C VAL A 72 -11.78 8.33 -4.38
N PRO A 73 -11.29 9.25 -5.24
CA PRO A 73 -10.53 10.42 -4.80
C PRO A 73 -11.32 11.31 -3.83
N GLY A 74 -10.59 11.99 -2.93
CA GLY A 74 -11.17 13.01 -2.04
C GLY A 74 -11.72 12.51 -0.70
N TYR A 75 -11.62 11.21 -0.38
CA TYR A 75 -12.12 10.62 0.88
C TYR A 75 -11.05 9.83 1.66
N GLU A 76 -9.79 10.22 1.54
CA GLU A 76 -8.62 9.60 2.20
C GLU A 76 -8.38 8.11 1.85
N ALA A 77 -9.23 7.47 1.07
CA ALA A 77 -8.97 6.13 0.56
C ALA A 77 -7.93 6.19 -0.57
N PRO A 78 -6.91 5.33 -0.56
CA PRO A 78 -5.89 5.35 -1.60
C PRO A 78 -6.48 4.82 -2.91
N VAL A 79 -6.23 5.55 -3.99
CA VAL A 79 -6.62 5.16 -5.36
C VAL A 79 -5.43 5.05 -6.29
N TYR A 80 -4.25 5.45 -5.82
CA TYR A 80 -3.01 5.52 -6.58
C TYR A 80 -1.96 4.55 -6.03
N ILE A 81 -1.30 3.81 -6.93
CA ILE A 81 -0.21 2.89 -6.60
C ILE A 81 1.06 3.73 -6.41
N ALA A 82 1.30 4.12 -5.17
CA ALA A 82 2.43 4.91 -4.72
C ALA A 82 2.69 4.66 -3.24
N TRP A 83 3.80 5.17 -2.71
CA TRP A 83 4.10 5.13 -1.28
C TRP A 83 4.69 6.44 -0.78
N ALA A 84 4.59 6.71 0.52
CA ALA A 84 5.19 7.88 1.17
C ALA A 84 5.44 7.69 2.65
N GLY A 85 6.31 8.52 3.23
CA GLY A 85 6.55 8.58 4.67
C GLY A 85 5.58 9.47 5.43
N ARG A 86 5.17 10.59 4.87
CA ARG A 86 4.35 11.60 5.56
C ARG A 86 2.96 11.78 4.98
N ASN A 87 2.80 11.51 3.70
CA ASN A 87 1.55 11.67 2.98
C ASN A 87 0.55 10.54 3.31
N ARG A 88 -0.76 10.85 3.27
CA ARG A 88 -1.85 9.88 3.47
C ARG A 88 -2.61 9.52 2.19
N SER A 89 -2.24 10.11 1.05
CA SER A 89 -2.88 9.83 -0.23
C SER A 89 -2.41 8.51 -0.90
N PRO A 90 -1.15 8.03 -0.74
CA PRO A 90 -0.69 6.83 -1.42
C PRO A 90 -1.21 5.52 -0.81
N LEU A 91 -1.03 4.44 -1.57
CA LEU A 91 -1.41 3.08 -1.23
C LEU A 91 -0.69 2.56 0.02
N VAL A 92 0.63 2.75 0.07
CA VAL A 92 1.47 2.32 1.20
C VAL A 92 2.04 3.55 1.90
N ARG A 93 1.89 3.59 3.21
CA ARG A 93 2.50 4.60 4.07
C ARG A 93 3.57 3.97 4.96
N VAL A 94 4.63 4.71 5.22
CA VAL A 94 5.62 4.40 6.26
C VAL A 94 5.30 5.26 7.48
N PRO A 95 4.68 4.72 8.54
CA PRO A 95 4.39 5.49 9.76
C PRO A 95 5.65 6.08 10.40
N ALA A 96 5.51 7.14 11.20
CA ALA A 96 6.64 7.87 11.77
C ALA A 96 7.45 7.09 12.82
N SER A 97 6.87 6.06 13.43
CA SER A 97 7.58 5.21 14.41
C SER A 97 8.78 4.52 13.78
N ARG A 98 9.89 4.48 14.52
CA ARG A 98 11.15 3.84 14.10
C ARG A 98 11.64 2.86 15.17
N GLY A 99 12.76 2.19 14.93
CA GLY A 99 13.26 1.12 15.79
C GLY A 99 12.30 -0.07 15.79
N MET A 100 11.93 -0.54 16.96
CA MET A 100 10.95 -1.64 17.12
C MET A 100 9.59 -1.36 16.51
N GLY A 101 9.21 -0.09 16.32
CA GLY A 101 7.94 0.34 15.75
C GLY A 101 7.97 0.57 14.23
N THR A 102 9.08 0.31 13.56
CA THR A 102 9.21 0.48 12.10
C THR A 102 8.29 -0.52 11.39
N ARG A 103 7.46 0.00 10.48
CA ARG A 103 6.47 -0.81 9.76
C ARG A 103 6.02 -0.16 8.47
N LEU A 104 5.41 -0.94 7.62
CA LEU A 104 4.69 -0.52 6.42
C LEU A 104 3.19 -0.64 6.66
N GLU A 105 2.41 0.32 6.21
CA GLU A 105 0.94 0.35 6.33
C GLU A 105 0.30 0.32 4.95
N LEU A 106 -0.32 -0.81 4.58
CA LEU A 106 -1.17 -0.88 3.39
C LEU A 106 -2.57 -0.35 3.73
N ARG A 107 -3.09 0.59 2.92
CA ARG A 107 -4.26 1.40 3.26
C ARG A 107 -5.52 1.11 2.43
N SER A 108 -5.42 0.31 1.36
CA SER A 108 -6.54 0.04 0.45
C SER A 108 -7.51 -1.03 0.93
N VAL A 109 -7.13 -1.90 1.87
CA VAL A 109 -7.88 -3.10 2.22
C VAL A 109 -9.27 -2.78 2.78
N ASP A 110 -10.28 -3.48 2.26
CA ASP A 110 -11.67 -3.39 2.73
C ASP A 110 -11.88 -4.21 4.02
N PRO A 111 -12.64 -3.71 5.01
CA PRO A 111 -13.03 -4.49 6.18
C PRO A 111 -13.79 -5.79 5.88
N MET A 112 -14.33 -5.96 4.66
CA MET A 112 -15.01 -7.17 4.20
C MET A 112 -14.05 -8.21 3.60
N ALA A 113 -12.77 -7.86 3.38
CA ALA A 113 -11.77 -8.83 2.94
C ALA A 113 -11.60 -9.94 3.99
N ASN A 114 -11.38 -11.17 3.51
CA ASN A 114 -11.02 -12.26 4.41
C ASN A 114 -9.63 -11.99 5.00
N PRO A 115 -9.49 -11.78 6.33
CA PRO A 115 -8.22 -11.36 6.92
C PRO A 115 -7.12 -12.42 6.77
N TYR A 116 -7.45 -13.70 6.77
CA TYR A 116 -6.46 -14.77 6.59
C TYR A 116 -5.87 -14.77 5.19
N ILE A 117 -6.73 -14.62 4.18
CA ILE A 117 -6.28 -14.54 2.78
C ILE A 117 -5.51 -13.24 2.55
N ALA A 118 -6.00 -12.11 3.07
CA ALA A 118 -5.34 -10.83 2.96
C ALA A 118 -3.92 -10.88 3.54
N MET A 119 -3.75 -11.39 4.75
CA MET A 119 -2.43 -11.50 5.38
C MET A 119 -1.50 -12.45 4.63
N ALA A 120 -1.99 -13.60 4.18
CA ALA A 120 -1.21 -14.56 3.40
C ALA A 120 -0.70 -13.94 2.09
N VAL A 121 -1.57 -13.26 1.33
CA VAL A 121 -1.19 -12.59 0.08
C VAL A 121 -0.21 -11.46 0.32
N LEU A 122 -0.40 -10.63 1.36
CA LEU A 122 0.52 -9.54 1.67
C LEU A 122 1.90 -10.05 2.08
N LEU A 123 1.96 -11.12 2.86
CA LEU A 123 3.22 -11.76 3.21
C LEU A 123 3.91 -12.31 1.96
N GLU A 124 3.20 -13.04 1.13
CA GLU A 124 3.73 -13.65 -0.11
C GLU A 124 4.31 -12.60 -1.06
N VAL A 125 3.55 -11.54 -1.39
CA VAL A 125 4.05 -10.50 -2.30
C VAL A 125 5.22 -9.71 -1.70
N GLY A 126 5.24 -9.52 -0.40
CA GLY A 126 6.35 -8.88 0.31
C GLY A 126 7.61 -9.75 0.29
N LEU A 127 7.50 -11.05 0.59
CA LEU A 127 8.60 -12.01 0.51
C LEU A 127 9.11 -12.15 -0.92
N HIS A 128 8.22 -12.24 -1.91
CA HIS A 128 8.60 -12.22 -3.32
C HIS A 128 9.42 -10.96 -3.67
N GLY A 129 9.07 -9.81 -3.07
CA GLY A 129 9.84 -8.58 -3.18
C GLY A 129 11.26 -8.72 -2.65
N ILE A 130 11.42 -9.31 -1.48
CA ILE A 130 12.73 -9.57 -0.85
C ILE A 130 13.55 -10.56 -1.67
N GLU A 131 12.98 -11.71 -2.01
CA GLU A 131 13.65 -12.79 -2.76
C GLU A 131 14.16 -12.33 -4.12
N ASN A 132 13.40 -11.49 -4.80
CA ASN A 132 13.72 -10.98 -6.14
C ASN A 132 14.36 -9.58 -6.11
N LYS A 133 14.69 -9.05 -4.93
CA LYS A 133 15.29 -7.72 -4.75
C LYS A 133 14.57 -6.62 -5.53
N ILE A 134 13.22 -6.62 -5.42
CA ILE A 134 12.39 -5.66 -6.14
C ILE A 134 12.54 -4.29 -5.50
N GLU A 135 13.11 -3.34 -6.24
CA GLU A 135 13.29 -1.97 -5.76
C GLU A 135 11.94 -1.25 -5.65
N ALA A 136 11.73 -0.57 -4.52
CA ALA A 136 10.62 0.34 -4.39
C ALA A 136 10.83 1.59 -5.26
N PRO A 137 9.80 2.11 -5.94
CA PRO A 137 9.92 3.37 -6.66
C PRO A 137 10.22 4.54 -5.70
N ALA A 138 10.51 5.72 -6.22
CA ALA A 138 10.68 6.91 -5.38
C ALA A 138 9.42 7.21 -4.56
N PRO A 139 9.57 7.71 -3.30
CA PRO A 139 8.43 8.11 -2.49
C PRO A 139 7.74 9.36 -3.05
N ILE A 140 6.42 9.43 -2.93
CA ILE A 140 5.63 10.58 -3.37
C ILE A 140 5.13 11.33 -2.14
N GLU A 141 5.83 12.38 -1.74
CA GLU A 141 5.48 13.17 -0.55
C GLU A 141 4.46 14.28 -0.85
N GLU A 142 4.21 14.57 -2.12
CA GLU A 142 3.20 15.51 -2.57
C GLU A 142 1.79 14.92 -2.50
N ASN A 143 0.79 15.80 -2.44
CA ASN A 143 -0.60 15.35 -2.45
C ASN A 143 -1.00 14.89 -3.86
N ILE A 144 -1.07 13.58 -4.07
CA ILE A 144 -1.36 12.97 -5.37
C ILE A 144 -2.74 13.39 -5.93
N TYR A 145 -3.69 13.75 -5.06
CA TYR A 145 -5.04 14.16 -5.51
C TYR A 145 -5.07 15.49 -6.27
N ILE A 146 -4.07 16.35 -6.11
CA ILE A 146 -3.96 17.64 -6.80
C ILE A 146 -3.05 17.59 -8.03
N MET A 147 -2.31 16.49 -8.22
CA MET A 147 -1.45 16.29 -9.39
C MET A 147 -2.28 16.08 -10.65
N THR A 148 -1.83 16.65 -11.75
CA THR A 148 -2.39 16.41 -13.09
C THR A 148 -2.14 14.97 -13.55
N ALA A 149 -2.84 14.52 -14.59
CA ALA A 149 -2.62 13.19 -15.15
C ALA A 149 -1.20 13.04 -15.75
N GLU A 150 -0.68 14.12 -16.33
CA GLU A 150 0.68 14.20 -16.88
C GLU A 150 1.72 14.07 -15.78
N GLU A 151 1.62 14.84 -14.71
CA GLU A 151 2.53 14.77 -13.55
C GLU A 151 2.54 13.38 -12.91
N ARG A 152 1.37 12.74 -12.74
CA ARG A 152 1.30 11.36 -12.23
C ARG A 152 2.00 10.38 -13.14
N LYS A 153 1.83 10.51 -14.46
CA LYS A 153 2.48 9.64 -15.44
C LYS A 153 4.00 9.80 -15.44
N GLU A 154 4.50 11.05 -15.37
CA GLU A 154 5.93 11.34 -15.25
C GLU A 154 6.53 10.79 -13.95
N ALA A 155 5.79 10.84 -12.84
CA ALA A 155 6.17 10.25 -11.57
C ALA A 155 6.02 8.70 -11.51
N GLY A 156 5.56 8.07 -12.60
CA GLY A 156 5.33 6.62 -12.65
C GLY A 156 4.17 6.12 -11.79
N ILE A 157 3.26 7.00 -11.39
CA ILE A 157 2.09 6.68 -10.56
C ILE A 157 0.99 6.11 -11.45
N THR A 158 0.49 4.93 -11.08
CA THR A 158 -0.66 4.30 -11.74
C THR A 158 -1.86 4.21 -10.80
N ASP A 159 -3.05 4.08 -11.38
CA ASP A 159 -4.28 3.91 -10.60
C ASP A 159 -4.44 2.47 -10.14
N LEU A 160 -5.08 2.29 -8.97
CA LEU A 160 -5.64 0.99 -8.60
C LEU A 160 -6.76 0.62 -9.59
N PRO A 161 -6.97 -0.69 -9.85
CA PRO A 161 -8.03 -1.11 -10.77
C PRO A 161 -9.39 -0.64 -10.26
N SER A 162 -10.21 -0.12 -11.18
CA SER A 162 -11.62 0.20 -10.92
C SER A 162 -12.49 -1.04 -11.03
N LEU A 163 -13.74 -0.96 -10.53
CA LEU A 163 -14.70 -2.06 -10.62
C LEU A 163 -14.90 -2.58 -12.05
N SER A 164 -14.94 -1.68 -13.03
CA SER A 164 -15.09 -2.05 -14.44
C SER A 164 -13.93 -2.89 -14.98
N LEU A 165 -12.71 -2.67 -14.46
CA LEU A 165 -11.52 -3.41 -14.89
C LEU A 165 -11.41 -4.80 -14.24
N ILE A 166 -12.00 -4.98 -13.06
CA ILE A 166 -11.98 -6.27 -12.34
C ILE A 166 -13.05 -7.23 -12.87
N HIS A 167 -14.13 -6.71 -13.40
CA HIS A 167 -15.23 -7.50 -13.94
C HIS A 167 -15.21 -7.62 -15.47
N ILE A 168 -14.22 -7.06 -16.17
CA ILE A 168 -13.99 -7.32 -17.59
C ILE A 168 -13.23 -8.62 -17.73
N SER A 169 -13.94 -9.70 -17.70
CA SER A 169 -13.55 -11.00 -18.24
C SER A 169 -14.73 -11.51 -19.09
N GLU A 170 -15.10 -10.77 -20.11
CA GLU A 170 -15.89 -11.27 -21.23
C GLU A 170 -15.24 -10.83 -22.53
#